data_097dccda84bd390526f2ccedcd873793
#
_entry.id   097dccda84bd390526f2ccedcd873793
#
_cell.length_a   1.000
_cell.length_b   1.000
_cell.length_c   1.000
_cell.angle_alpha   90.00
_cell.angle_beta   90.00
_cell.angle_gamma   90.00
#
_symmetry.space_group_name_H-M   'P 1'
#
loop_
_entity.id
_entity.type
_entity.pdbx_description
1 polymer ?
#
loop_
_entity_poly.entity_id
_entity_poly.type
_entity_poly.pdbx_seq_one_letter_code
_entity_poly.pdbx_strand_id
1 'polypeptide(L)'
;MIGAIIGDTVGSVYEFNNTKRTDFPLFSKSSNYTDDSVMTFAVAKWLLEDSEHTHQKLEDIMVMVANNYPCPMGGYGGGFHSWLFYPQSQYAYDEQFGEIAYKSDTGRHPYNSWGNGSAMRVSAVGWMFDTLEETERVAKISAEITHNHPEGIKGAQ
;
A
#
# COMPACT_ATOMS: atom_id res chain seq x y z
N MET A 1 -3.01 13.99 -0.06
CA MET A 1 -2.51 13.22 1.10
C MET A 1 -3.32 13.40 2.39
N ILE A 2 -3.48 14.62 2.95
CA ILE A 2 -4.26 14.83 4.20
C ILE A 2 -5.67 14.26 4.08
N GLY A 3 -6.34 14.44 2.95
CA GLY A 3 -7.66 13.86 2.71
C GLY A 3 -7.72 12.34 2.78
N ALA A 4 -6.68 11.63 2.35
CA ALA A 4 -6.61 10.18 2.46
C ALA A 4 -6.56 9.75 3.93
N ILE A 5 -5.71 10.40 4.75
CA ILE A 5 -5.60 10.13 6.18
C ILE A 5 -6.90 10.45 6.93
N ILE A 6 -7.56 11.57 6.58
CA ILE A 6 -8.87 11.91 7.16
C ILE A 6 -9.91 10.85 6.76
N GLY A 7 -9.95 10.46 5.49
CA GLY A 7 -10.86 9.44 4.98
C GLY A 7 -10.69 8.10 5.67
N ASP A 8 -9.45 7.65 5.81
CA ASP A 8 -9.08 6.44 6.55
C ASP A 8 -9.55 6.52 8.01
N THR A 9 -9.18 7.59 8.73
CA THR A 9 -9.56 7.77 10.15
C THR A 9 -11.08 7.81 10.34
N VAL A 10 -11.81 8.46 9.44
CA VAL A 10 -13.29 8.48 9.45
C VAL A 10 -13.84 7.10 9.14
N GLY A 11 -13.30 6.44 8.14
CA GLY A 11 -13.72 5.12 7.66
C GLY A 11 -13.41 3.97 8.62
N SER A 12 -12.38 4.10 9.45
CA SER A 12 -11.82 3.03 10.27
C SER A 12 -12.85 2.28 11.14
N VAL A 13 -13.83 2.98 11.69
CA VAL A 13 -14.89 2.37 12.52
C VAL A 13 -15.97 1.67 11.70
N TYR A 14 -16.00 1.90 10.39
CA TYR A 14 -16.97 1.35 9.45
C TYR A 14 -16.37 0.24 8.57
N GLU A 15 -15.10 -0.01 8.61
CA GLU A 15 -14.40 -0.98 7.76
C GLU A 15 -15.03 -2.38 7.86
N PHE A 16 -15.24 -2.86 9.09
CA PHE A 16 -15.87 -4.16 9.36
C PHE A 16 -17.35 -4.04 9.81
N ASN A 17 -17.87 -2.81 9.94
CA ASN A 17 -19.25 -2.52 10.30
C ASN A 17 -19.84 -1.48 9.35
N ASN A 18 -20.01 -1.89 8.11
CA ASN A 18 -20.41 -1.05 6.98
C ASN A 18 -21.67 -0.22 7.24
N THR A 19 -21.66 1.07 6.85
CA THR A 19 -22.84 1.93 6.83
C THR A 19 -23.22 2.31 5.41
N LYS A 20 -24.53 2.36 5.12
CA LYS A 20 -25.11 2.91 3.88
C LYS A 20 -25.75 4.28 4.11
N ARG A 21 -25.66 4.80 5.32
CA ARG A 21 -26.21 6.11 5.68
C ARG A 21 -25.27 7.22 5.21
N THR A 22 -25.83 8.37 4.91
CA THR A 22 -25.09 9.61 4.58
C THR A 22 -24.96 10.55 5.78
N ASP A 23 -25.71 10.29 6.86
CA ASP A 23 -25.79 11.07 8.09
C ASP A 23 -25.08 10.38 9.28
N PHE A 24 -23.89 9.83 9.04
CA PHE A 24 -23.09 9.15 10.06
C PHE A 24 -22.11 10.12 10.75
N PRO A 25 -21.70 9.86 12.00
CA PRO A 25 -20.67 10.64 12.67
C PRO A 25 -19.32 10.50 11.95
N LEU A 26 -18.70 11.62 11.57
CA LEU A 26 -17.39 11.59 10.90
C LEU A 26 -16.28 11.10 11.84
N PHE A 27 -16.32 11.48 13.11
CA PHE A 27 -15.35 11.05 14.10
C PHE A 27 -16.03 10.51 15.34
N SER A 28 -15.43 9.48 15.92
CA SER A 28 -15.83 8.90 17.20
C SER A 28 -14.61 8.74 18.10
N LYS A 29 -14.82 8.36 19.36
CA LYS A 29 -13.71 8.04 20.26
C LYS A 29 -12.92 6.80 19.84
N SER A 30 -13.50 5.98 18.97
CA SER A 30 -12.89 4.76 18.45
C SER A 30 -12.24 4.96 17.07
N SER A 31 -12.42 6.13 16.44
CA SER A 31 -11.75 6.43 15.16
C SER A 31 -10.25 6.48 15.34
N ASN A 32 -9.52 5.78 14.48
CA ASN A 32 -8.06 5.71 14.50
C ASN A 32 -7.54 5.53 13.08
N TYR A 33 -6.24 5.66 12.86
CA TYR A 33 -5.62 5.32 11.59
C TYR A 33 -5.55 3.80 11.38
N THR A 34 -5.60 3.38 10.12
CA THR A 34 -5.42 1.99 9.70
C THR A 34 -4.11 1.82 8.92
N ASP A 35 -3.91 0.65 8.30
CA ASP A 35 -2.80 0.42 7.38
C ASP A 35 -2.86 1.31 6.14
N ASP A 36 -4.03 1.81 5.75
CA ASP A 36 -4.20 2.78 4.66
C ASP A 36 -3.34 4.04 4.92
N SER A 37 -3.45 4.65 6.10
CA SER A 37 -2.64 5.82 6.47
C SER A 37 -1.16 5.48 6.61
N VAL A 38 -0.84 4.35 7.23
CA VAL A 38 0.56 3.91 7.44
C VAL A 38 1.26 3.71 6.10
N MET A 39 0.62 3.04 5.15
CA MET A 39 1.20 2.77 3.83
C MET A 39 1.15 4.00 2.91
N THR A 40 0.16 4.87 3.03
CA THR A 40 0.15 6.18 2.36
C THR A 40 1.37 7.01 2.80
N PHE A 41 1.69 7.00 4.09
CA PHE A 41 2.88 7.66 4.60
C PHE A 41 4.17 7.02 4.08
N ALA A 42 4.24 5.70 4.00
CA ALA A 42 5.40 4.99 3.47
C ALA A 42 5.67 5.36 1.99
N VAL A 43 4.62 5.39 1.15
CA VAL A 43 4.75 5.81 -0.26
C VAL A 43 5.17 7.28 -0.37
N ALA A 44 4.57 8.17 0.43
CA ALA A 44 4.97 9.58 0.43
C ALA A 44 6.44 9.78 0.82
N LYS A 45 6.91 9.04 1.83
CA LYS A 45 8.31 9.06 2.26
C LYS A 45 9.24 8.58 1.16
N TRP A 46 8.89 7.48 0.49
CA TRP A 46 9.64 6.97 -0.65
C TRP A 46 9.79 8.01 -1.76
N LEU A 47 8.70 8.66 -2.17
CA LEU A 47 8.72 9.70 -3.20
C LEU A 47 9.66 10.87 -2.86
N LEU A 48 9.81 11.20 -1.56
CA LEU A 48 10.67 12.28 -1.09
C LEU A 48 12.14 11.87 -0.96
N GLU A 49 12.42 10.59 -0.70
CA GLU A 49 13.78 10.10 -0.39
C GLU A 49 14.45 9.40 -1.56
N ASP A 50 13.70 9.00 -2.58
CA ASP A 50 14.22 8.27 -3.73
C ASP A 50 13.77 8.93 -5.05
N SER A 51 14.63 9.74 -5.63
CA SER A 51 14.37 10.41 -6.91
C SER A 51 14.32 9.46 -8.11
N GLU A 52 14.85 8.26 -7.98
CA GLU A 52 14.83 7.22 -9.03
C GLU A 52 13.57 6.36 -8.96
N HIS A 53 12.83 6.43 -7.87
CA HIS A 53 11.61 5.68 -7.60
C HIS A 53 11.80 4.18 -7.77
N THR A 54 12.81 3.62 -7.10
CA THR A 54 13.17 2.20 -7.19
C THR A 54 12.25 1.33 -6.33
N HIS A 55 11.99 0.11 -6.81
CA HIS A 55 11.22 -0.89 -6.06
C HIS A 55 11.90 -1.25 -4.72
N GLN A 56 13.23 -1.42 -4.74
CA GLN A 56 13.98 -1.81 -3.53
C GLN A 56 13.85 -0.75 -2.42
N LYS A 57 14.00 0.52 -2.75
CA LYS A 57 13.88 1.60 -1.76
C LYS A 57 12.46 1.70 -1.21
N LEU A 58 11.45 1.50 -2.05
CA LEU A 58 10.06 1.46 -1.60
C LEU A 58 9.82 0.30 -0.62
N GLU A 59 10.33 -0.90 -0.92
CA GLU A 59 10.27 -2.06 -0.03
C GLU A 59 10.89 -1.74 1.33
N ASP A 60 12.13 -1.23 1.33
CA ASP A 60 12.87 -0.90 2.55
C ASP A 60 12.07 0.09 3.42
N ILE A 61 11.49 1.10 2.80
CA ILE A 61 10.68 2.11 3.51
C ILE A 61 9.38 1.50 4.04
N MET A 62 8.68 0.69 3.25
CA MET A 62 7.44 0.04 3.73
C MET A 62 7.71 -0.87 4.92
N VAL A 63 8.76 -1.67 4.85
CA VAL A 63 9.15 -2.56 5.95
C VAL A 63 9.56 -1.76 7.19
N MET A 64 10.35 -0.70 7.01
CA MET A 64 10.74 0.17 8.11
C MET A 64 9.53 0.84 8.78
N VAL A 65 8.61 1.38 7.98
CA VAL A 65 7.41 2.04 8.50
C VAL A 65 6.50 1.03 9.18
N ALA A 66 6.28 -0.16 8.59
CA ALA A 66 5.48 -1.20 9.20
C ALA A 66 6.05 -1.68 10.56
N ASN A 67 7.37 -1.78 10.70
CA ASN A 67 8.00 -2.11 11.97
C ASN A 67 7.81 -1.04 13.04
N ASN A 68 7.68 0.23 12.66
CA ASN A 68 7.35 1.31 13.59
C ASN A 68 5.85 1.34 13.95
N TYR A 69 4.99 0.79 13.10
CA TYR A 69 3.54 0.73 13.27
C TYR A 69 3.02 -0.69 13.04
N PRO A 70 3.44 -1.68 13.86
CA PRO A 70 3.19 -3.09 13.57
C PRO A 70 1.73 -3.53 13.71
N CYS A 71 0.92 -2.75 14.43
CA CYS A 71 -0.46 -3.09 14.75
C CYS A 71 -1.40 -1.88 14.54
N PRO A 72 -1.57 -1.37 13.30
CA PRO A 72 -2.59 -0.36 13.03
C PRO A 72 -3.99 -0.93 13.30
N MET A 73 -4.99 -0.09 13.44
CA MET A 73 -6.38 -0.55 13.59
C MET A 73 -6.76 -1.41 12.36
N GLY A 74 -7.42 -2.53 12.58
CA GLY A 74 -7.75 -3.49 11.51
C GLY A 74 -6.59 -4.43 11.12
N GLY A 75 -5.35 -4.03 11.37
CA GLY A 75 -4.14 -4.77 11.01
C GLY A 75 -3.83 -4.71 9.51
N TYR A 76 -2.73 -5.32 9.12
CA TYR A 76 -2.40 -5.52 7.70
C TYR A 76 -3.12 -6.74 7.15
N GLY A 77 -3.60 -6.67 5.89
CA GLY A 77 -4.17 -7.83 5.22
C GLY A 77 -3.20 -9.02 5.20
N GLY A 78 -3.70 -10.26 5.35
CA GLY A 78 -2.87 -11.44 5.63
C GLY A 78 -1.70 -11.66 4.67
N GLY A 79 -1.91 -11.50 3.34
CA GLY A 79 -0.83 -11.60 2.35
C GLY A 79 0.22 -10.51 2.53
N PHE A 80 -0.22 -9.27 2.78
CA PHE A 80 0.68 -8.15 2.99
C PHE A 80 1.43 -8.25 4.33
N HIS A 81 0.76 -8.72 5.38
CA HIS A 81 1.39 -9.00 6.67
C HIS A 81 2.52 -10.04 6.52
N SER A 82 2.28 -11.12 5.79
CA SER A 82 3.31 -12.12 5.51
C SER A 82 4.47 -11.53 4.70
N TRP A 83 4.17 -10.72 3.70
CA TRP A 83 5.18 -10.02 2.89
C TRP A 83 6.04 -9.06 3.73
N LEU A 84 5.42 -8.33 4.67
CA LEU A 84 6.13 -7.39 5.55
C LEU A 84 7.05 -8.09 6.55
N PHE A 85 6.55 -9.12 7.23
CA PHE A 85 7.17 -9.65 8.45
C PHE A 85 7.77 -11.04 8.30
N TYR A 86 7.38 -11.79 7.24
CA TYR A 86 7.82 -13.18 7.01
C TYR A 86 8.29 -13.41 5.57
N PRO A 87 9.33 -12.73 5.08
CA PRO A 87 9.75 -12.81 3.68
C PRO A 87 10.08 -14.24 3.21
N GLN A 88 10.52 -15.09 4.11
CA GLN A 88 10.87 -16.49 3.78
C GLN A 88 9.67 -17.36 3.42
N SER A 89 8.44 -16.97 3.79
CA SER A 89 7.23 -17.68 3.38
C SER A 89 6.84 -17.43 1.92
N GLN A 90 7.54 -16.54 1.24
CA GLN A 90 7.24 -16.10 -0.12
C GLN A 90 7.82 -17.02 -1.21
N TYR A 91 8.79 -17.87 -0.90
CA TYR A 91 9.49 -18.72 -1.89
C TYR A 91 8.57 -19.70 -2.66
N ALA A 92 7.38 -19.98 -2.17
CA ALA A 92 6.45 -20.91 -2.82
C ALA A 92 5.66 -20.28 -4.00
N TYR A 93 5.77 -18.97 -4.23
CA TYR A 93 4.97 -18.28 -5.24
C TYR A 93 5.68 -18.12 -6.59
N ASP A 94 7.01 -18.25 -6.64
CA ASP A 94 7.83 -17.95 -7.83
C ASP A 94 7.51 -18.82 -9.04
N GLU A 95 7.11 -20.07 -8.85
CA GLU A 95 6.85 -20.99 -9.95
C GLU A 95 5.46 -20.82 -10.58
N GLN A 96 4.54 -20.16 -9.91
CA GLN A 96 3.12 -20.14 -10.29
C GLN A 96 2.71 -18.90 -11.09
N PHE A 97 3.41 -17.78 -11.01
CA PHE A 97 2.91 -16.48 -11.47
C PHE A 97 3.67 -15.81 -12.61
N GLY A 98 4.67 -16.46 -13.20
CA GLY A 98 5.35 -15.94 -14.39
C GLY A 98 6.40 -14.86 -14.08
N GLU A 99 6.65 -13.99 -15.06
CA GLU A 99 7.73 -13.01 -15.01
C GLU A 99 7.49 -11.98 -13.88
N ILE A 100 8.40 -11.94 -12.91
CA ILE A 100 8.36 -11.03 -11.77
C ILE A 100 9.04 -9.73 -12.18
N ALA A 101 8.30 -8.62 -12.16
CA ALA A 101 8.82 -7.29 -12.50
C ALA A 101 9.90 -6.80 -11.51
N TYR A 102 9.92 -7.36 -10.31
CA TYR A 102 10.83 -6.97 -9.24
C TYR A 102 11.31 -8.19 -8.45
N LYS A 103 12.61 -8.27 -8.21
CA LYS A 103 13.24 -9.23 -7.28
C LYS A 103 13.90 -8.45 -6.16
N SER A 104 13.48 -8.74 -4.94
CA SER A 104 14.04 -8.14 -3.74
C SER A 104 15.33 -8.81 -3.31
N ASP A 105 16.30 -8.00 -2.85
CA ASP A 105 17.51 -8.50 -2.20
C ASP A 105 17.21 -9.21 -0.86
N THR A 106 16.05 -8.97 -0.29
CA THR A 106 15.58 -9.56 0.97
C THR A 106 14.79 -10.86 0.78
N GLY A 107 14.56 -11.28 -0.46
CA GLY A 107 13.76 -12.45 -0.81
C GLY A 107 12.25 -12.20 -0.83
N ARG A 108 11.80 -10.94 -0.78
CA ARG A 108 10.39 -10.59 -0.97
C ARG A 108 10.04 -10.57 -2.45
N HIS A 109 8.85 -11.02 -2.77
CA HIS A 109 8.31 -11.03 -4.13
C HIS A 109 6.88 -10.54 -4.16
N PRO A 110 6.44 -9.93 -5.28
CA PRO A 110 5.03 -9.70 -5.52
C PRO A 110 4.25 -11.00 -5.42
N TYR A 111 3.06 -10.96 -4.87
CA TYR A 111 2.23 -12.14 -4.65
C TYR A 111 0.91 -12.08 -5.44
N ASN A 112 0.94 -11.41 -6.60
CA ASN A 112 -0.17 -11.30 -7.54
C ASN A 112 -1.48 -10.80 -6.91
N SER A 113 -1.38 -9.92 -5.92
CA SER A 113 -2.55 -9.33 -5.28
C SER A 113 -3.31 -8.43 -6.26
N TRP A 114 -4.62 -8.45 -6.15
CA TRP A 114 -5.58 -7.58 -6.84
C TRP A 114 -6.52 -6.89 -5.84
N GLY A 115 -6.18 -6.94 -4.56
CA GLY A 115 -6.86 -6.21 -3.51
C GLY A 115 -6.65 -4.70 -3.61
N ASN A 116 -7.30 -3.94 -2.74
CA ASN A 116 -7.20 -2.47 -2.74
C ASN A 116 -5.88 -1.92 -2.20
N GLY A 117 -4.97 -2.77 -1.70
CA GLY A 117 -3.76 -2.33 -1.02
C GLY A 117 -2.80 -1.48 -1.87
N SER A 118 -2.82 -1.58 -3.20
CA SER A 118 -2.08 -0.66 -4.08
C SER A 118 -2.78 0.69 -4.21
N ALA A 119 -4.11 0.69 -4.35
CA ALA A 119 -4.91 1.90 -4.54
C ALA A 119 -4.99 2.76 -3.28
N MET A 120 -5.18 2.14 -2.10
CA MET A 120 -5.33 2.87 -0.84
C MET A 120 -4.11 3.73 -0.48
N ARG A 121 -2.91 3.31 -0.87
CA ARG A 121 -1.63 3.95 -0.48
C ARG A 121 -1.08 4.94 -1.50
N VAL A 122 -1.64 5.00 -2.72
CA VAL A 122 -1.04 5.68 -3.87
C VAL A 122 -1.27 7.20 -3.90
N SER A 123 -2.12 7.74 -3.03
CA SER A 123 -2.58 9.14 -3.12
C SER A 123 -1.46 10.19 -3.20
N ALA A 124 -0.27 9.91 -2.65
CA ALA A 124 0.87 10.82 -2.72
C ALA A 124 1.42 10.95 -4.14
N VAL A 125 1.38 9.89 -4.94
CA VAL A 125 1.87 9.87 -6.32
C VAL A 125 1.09 10.87 -7.18
N GLY A 126 -0.23 10.91 -7.05
CA GLY A 126 -1.09 11.84 -7.79
C GLY A 126 -0.86 13.33 -7.50
N TRP A 127 -0.06 13.66 -6.47
CA TRP A 127 0.31 15.03 -6.13
C TRP A 127 1.76 15.38 -6.44
N MET A 128 2.57 14.40 -6.85
CA MET A 128 4.01 14.57 -7.01
C MET A 128 4.41 15.00 -8.40
N PHE A 129 3.67 14.61 -9.43
CA PHE A 129 4.06 14.79 -10.83
C PHE A 129 3.10 15.69 -11.60
N ASP A 130 3.64 16.40 -12.60
CA ASP A 130 2.89 17.33 -13.43
C ASP A 130 2.24 16.68 -14.66
N THR A 131 2.61 15.42 -14.98
CA THR A 131 2.07 14.70 -16.14
C THR A 131 1.38 13.41 -15.74
N LEU A 132 0.32 13.04 -16.46
CA LEU A 132 -0.40 11.79 -16.25
C LEU A 132 0.52 10.58 -16.51
N GLU A 133 1.33 10.65 -17.56
CA GLU A 133 2.25 9.56 -17.93
C GLU A 133 3.21 9.21 -16.78
N GLU A 134 3.83 10.22 -16.17
CA GLU A 134 4.75 10.01 -15.07
C GLU A 134 4.03 9.56 -13.79
N THR A 135 2.85 10.10 -13.53
CA THR A 135 1.99 9.68 -12.41
C THR A 135 1.63 8.20 -12.53
N GLU A 136 1.14 7.77 -13.68
CA GLU A 136 0.77 6.36 -13.94
C GLU A 136 1.99 5.43 -13.87
N ARG A 137 3.15 5.87 -14.40
CA ARG A 137 4.40 5.11 -14.32
C ARG A 137 4.81 4.85 -12.87
N VAL A 138 4.82 5.88 -12.04
CA VAL A 138 5.25 5.75 -10.64
C VAL A 138 4.18 5.05 -9.79
N ALA A 139 2.89 5.26 -10.08
CA ALA A 139 1.81 4.50 -9.46
C ALA A 139 1.96 2.99 -9.72
N LYS A 140 2.28 2.61 -10.96
CA LYS A 140 2.57 1.22 -11.33
C LYS A 140 3.74 0.65 -10.51
N ILE A 141 4.88 1.36 -10.42
CA ILE A 141 6.03 0.94 -9.61
C ILE A 141 5.60 0.72 -8.16
N SER A 142 4.78 1.62 -7.60
CA SER A 142 4.31 1.52 -6.22
C SER A 142 3.42 0.29 -5.98
N ALA A 143 2.72 -0.20 -7.01
CA ALA A 143 1.88 -1.38 -6.94
C ALA A 143 2.69 -2.68 -7.07
N GLU A 144 3.62 -2.73 -8.04
CA GLU A 144 4.30 -3.94 -8.51
C GLU A 144 5.04 -4.71 -7.43
N ILE A 145 5.48 -4.09 -6.35
CA ILE A 145 6.20 -4.79 -5.26
C ILE A 145 5.33 -5.79 -4.49
N THR A 146 4.01 -5.70 -4.63
CA THR A 146 3.04 -6.58 -3.96
C THR A 146 1.86 -6.95 -4.86
N HIS A 147 1.32 -5.98 -5.60
CA HIS A 147 0.08 -6.03 -6.39
C HIS A 147 0.42 -6.03 -7.88
N ASN A 148 1.15 -7.05 -8.34
CA ASN A 148 1.55 -7.18 -9.75
C ASN A 148 0.46 -7.80 -10.65
N HIS A 149 -0.71 -8.15 -10.13
CA HIS A 149 -1.87 -8.48 -10.94
C HIS A 149 -2.33 -7.25 -11.75
N PRO A 150 -2.72 -7.39 -13.03
CA PRO A 150 -3.15 -6.25 -13.86
C PRO A 150 -4.20 -5.34 -13.20
N GLU A 151 -5.21 -5.91 -12.53
CA GLU A 151 -6.23 -5.14 -11.82
C GLU A 151 -5.68 -4.45 -10.55
N GLY A 152 -4.67 -5.02 -9.91
CA GLY A 152 -3.98 -4.39 -8.78
C GLY A 152 -3.17 -3.18 -9.22
N ILE A 153 -2.46 -3.27 -10.35
CA ILE A 153 -1.73 -2.15 -10.97
C ILE A 153 -2.70 -1.06 -11.41
N LYS A 154 -3.74 -1.44 -12.15
CA LYS A 154 -4.77 -0.50 -12.65
C LYS A 154 -5.49 0.24 -11.52
N GLY A 155 -5.69 -0.43 -10.37
CA GLY A 155 -6.30 0.20 -9.20
C GLY A 155 -5.45 1.32 -8.60
N ALA A 156 -4.12 1.30 -8.80
CA ALA A 156 -3.20 2.37 -8.37
C ALA A 156 -3.10 3.49 -9.38
N GLN A 157 -3.19 3.20 -10.67
CA GLN A 157 -3.17 4.16 -11.78
C GLN A 157 -4.49 4.92 -11.90
#